data_3180af24fa13673c9c8f822f1009797e
#
_entry.id   3180af24fa13673c9c8f822f1009797e
#
_cell.length_a   1.000
_cell.length_b   1.000
_cell.length_c   1.000
_cell.angle_alpha   90.00
_cell.angle_beta   90.00
_cell.angle_gamma   90.00
#
_symmetry.space_group_name_H-M   'P 1'
#
loop_
_entity.id
_entity.type
_entity.pdbx_description
1 polymer ?
#
loop_
_entity_poly.entity_id
_entity_poly.type
_entity_poly.pdbx_seq_one_letter_code
_entity_poly.pdbx_strand_id
1 'polypeptide(L)'
;MTRLLRLTTALAFGALSALPVAAAELKIGLQDDADVLDPAQSRTFVGRIVYTAMCDKLVDVSPDLKIIPQLATEWAWSEDGMALTMKLREGVKFHDGTDMDAAAVVATIERNMTLPESRRKSELSSVEKVEAAGPLEVVFTLKKPDVTLLAQLSDRAGMIVSPAAAEKLGANFGSSPVCAGPFKFVERIQQDRIVLEKFQDYWNKDNVFIDKVTYLPIPDSTVRLANLQSGDLDMIERLAPTDAAAVKANARLTYADVVNIGYMALYANIANGPRADNPFGKDKRLRQAFSLSIDRDALNQIVYEGTAVGGNQPFPPNSPWFNAALPVPARDVEKAKELMQEAGYDRVPIELQVANNPVAQQMMQVVQSMVAEAGFDVSLKSTEFATLLDEQTRGNYQLSRSDWSGRVDPDGNIHQFITCNGGINDTKYCNPEVDRLLNEARASTDDAVRKEKYDAASVILNDDMPIIYLGHQSWIWAMQKNVTGFVASPDGMIRLVGLKKED
;
A
#
# COMPACT_ATOMS: atom_id res chain seq x y z
N MET A 1 48.31 69.97 43.19
CA MET A 1 47.19 69.94 42.19
C MET A 1 47.23 68.63 41.52
N THR A 2 46.45 67.68 42.03
CA THR A 2 46.49 66.27 41.55
C THR A 2 45.17 66.01 40.75
N ARG A 3 45.25 65.65 39.47
CA ARG A 3 44.11 65.31 38.63
C ARG A 3 43.85 63.80 38.71
N LEU A 4 42.71 63.39 39.23
CA LEU A 4 42.22 62.03 39.17
C LEU A 4 41.66 61.72 37.77
N LEU A 5 42.19 60.68 37.14
CA LEU A 5 41.66 60.10 35.91
C LEU A 5 40.60 59.03 36.28
N ARG A 6 39.37 59.23 35.88
CA ARG A 6 38.31 58.20 36.02
C ARG A 6 38.28 57.33 34.78
N LEU A 7 38.62 56.04 34.93
CA LEU A 7 38.43 55.00 33.90
C LEU A 7 36.94 54.54 33.98
N THR A 8 36.21 54.77 32.92
CA THR A 8 34.86 54.19 32.72
C THR A 8 35.00 52.89 31.89
N THR A 9 34.78 51.75 32.55
CA THR A 9 34.74 50.43 31.88
C THR A 9 33.34 50.25 31.28
N ALA A 10 33.22 50.27 29.95
CA ALA A 10 32.00 49.94 29.23
C ALA A 10 31.88 48.39 29.09
N LEU A 11 30.94 47.79 29.79
CA LEU A 11 30.54 46.41 29.56
C LEU A 11 29.72 46.35 28.27
N ALA A 12 30.29 45.76 27.21
CA ALA A 12 29.60 45.39 25.98
C ALA A 12 28.80 44.10 26.27
N PHE A 13 27.51 44.21 26.45
CA PHE A 13 26.59 43.05 26.40
C PHE A 13 26.47 42.56 24.93
N GLY A 14 27.17 41.50 24.60
CA GLY A 14 26.99 40.77 23.33
C GLY A 14 25.62 40.07 23.35
N ALA A 15 24.66 40.62 22.66
CA ALA A 15 23.41 39.90 22.35
C ALA A 15 23.76 38.77 21.38
N LEU A 16 23.82 37.52 21.87
CA LEU A 16 23.79 36.34 20.99
C LEU A 16 22.42 36.36 20.32
N SER A 17 22.36 36.81 19.08
CA SER A 17 21.24 36.62 18.20
C SER A 17 21.18 35.10 17.90
N ALA A 18 20.26 34.36 18.51
CA ALA A 18 19.90 33.04 18.08
C ALA A 18 19.37 33.16 16.64
N LEU A 19 20.15 32.72 15.68
CA LEU A 19 19.65 32.55 14.30
C LEU A 19 18.48 31.59 14.36
N PRO A 20 17.32 31.88 13.72
CA PRO A 20 16.25 30.93 13.64
C PRO A 20 16.78 29.67 12.96
N VAL A 21 16.77 28.54 13.64
CA VAL A 21 17.00 27.24 13.00
C VAL A 21 15.92 27.12 11.92
N ALA A 22 16.33 27.00 10.66
CA ALA A 22 15.39 26.78 9.57
C ALA A 22 14.64 25.48 9.86
N ALA A 23 13.29 25.51 9.77
CA ALA A 23 12.46 24.33 9.97
C ALA A 23 12.88 23.26 8.94
N ALA A 24 13.18 22.06 9.43
CA ALA A 24 13.61 20.96 8.57
C ALA A 24 12.42 20.49 7.71
N GLU A 25 12.39 20.88 6.42
CA GLU A 25 11.40 20.46 5.45
C GLU A 25 11.92 19.27 4.63
N LEU A 26 11.08 18.23 4.47
CA LEU A 26 11.33 17.07 3.61
C LEU A 26 10.33 17.05 2.46
N LYS A 27 10.82 17.05 1.21
CA LYS A 27 10.02 16.97 0.00
C LYS A 27 10.16 15.59 -0.62
N ILE A 28 9.03 14.86 -0.72
CA ILE A 28 9.00 13.49 -1.21
C ILE A 28 8.22 13.42 -2.52
N GLY A 29 8.87 12.99 -3.59
CA GLY A 29 8.22 12.70 -4.88
C GLY A 29 7.53 11.34 -4.85
N LEU A 30 6.21 11.32 -5.05
CA LEU A 30 5.39 10.11 -5.16
C LEU A 30 5.05 9.83 -6.63
N GLN A 31 4.87 8.54 -6.97
CA GLN A 31 4.48 8.17 -8.33
C GLN A 31 3.05 8.58 -8.68
N ASP A 32 2.14 8.54 -7.70
CA ASP A 32 0.72 8.79 -7.91
C ASP A 32 0.19 9.79 -6.85
N ASP A 33 -1.00 10.36 -7.04
CA ASP A 33 -1.71 11.09 -5.97
C ASP A 33 -2.54 10.12 -5.11
N ALA A 34 -2.77 10.47 -3.85
CA ALA A 34 -3.72 9.76 -3.01
C ALA A 34 -5.15 9.95 -3.54
N ASP A 35 -5.98 8.92 -3.48
CA ASP A 35 -7.40 9.01 -3.84
C ASP A 35 -8.17 9.91 -2.86
N VAL A 36 -8.28 9.52 -1.63
CA VAL A 36 -8.94 10.28 -0.54
C VAL A 36 -8.10 10.18 0.72
N LEU A 37 -8.03 11.24 1.53
CA LEU A 37 -7.27 11.23 2.79
C LEU A 37 -8.13 10.72 3.97
N ASP A 38 -8.80 9.59 3.78
CA ASP A 38 -9.57 8.88 4.80
C ASP A 38 -9.17 7.39 4.81
N PRO A 39 -8.55 6.87 5.89
CA PRO A 39 -8.14 5.47 5.96
C PRO A 39 -9.28 4.47 5.72
N ALA A 40 -10.53 4.83 6.12
CA ALA A 40 -11.70 3.99 5.90
C ALA A 40 -12.02 3.80 4.40
N GLN A 41 -11.81 4.82 3.58
CA GLN A 41 -12.27 4.86 2.19
C GLN A 41 -11.17 4.60 1.16
N SER A 42 -9.92 4.97 1.48
CA SER A 42 -8.80 4.94 0.54
C SER A 42 -8.39 3.53 0.08
N ARG A 43 -7.93 3.47 -1.19
CA ARG A 43 -7.36 2.26 -1.82
C ARG A 43 -5.91 2.42 -2.24
N THR A 44 -5.44 3.65 -2.50
CA THR A 44 -4.12 3.87 -3.11
C THR A 44 -2.97 3.50 -2.17
N PHE A 45 -1.87 3.01 -2.78
CA PHE A 45 -0.63 2.74 -2.07
C PHE A 45 -0.01 4.03 -1.52
N VAL A 46 0.04 5.09 -2.34
CA VAL A 46 0.57 6.39 -1.92
C VAL A 46 -0.25 6.99 -0.78
N GLY A 47 -1.58 6.75 -0.73
CA GLY A 47 -2.40 7.09 0.42
C GLY A 47 -1.88 6.45 1.71
N ARG A 48 -1.47 5.15 1.69
CA ARG A 48 -0.87 4.48 2.84
C ARG A 48 0.44 5.14 3.29
N ILE A 49 1.29 5.59 2.37
CA ILE A 49 2.52 6.34 2.71
C ILE A 49 2.18 7.61 3.48
N VAL A 50 1.21 8.39 2.98
CA VAL A 50 0.76 9.64 3.62
C VAL A 50 0.12 9.37 4.99
N TYR A 51 -0.73 8.32 5.09
CA TYR A 51 -1.35 7.97 6.38
C TYR A 51 -0.34 7.49 7.41
N THR A 52 0.68 6.75 7.01
CA THR A 52 1.74 6.31 7.94
C THR A 52 2.44 7.50 8.62
N ALA A 53 2.43 8.68 8.00
CA ALA A 53 2.90 9.91 8.61
C ALA A 53 1.85 10.59 9.51
N MET A 54 0.54 10.42 9.21
CA MET A 54 -0.52 11.15 9.92
C MET A 54 -1.22 10.31 11.00
N CYS A 55 -1.41 9.01 10.75
CA CYS A 55 -2.30 8.17 11.53
C CYS A 55 -1.55 6.97 12.09
N ASP A 56 -1.29 6.97 13.39
CA ASP A 56 -0.84 5.77 14.08
C ASP A 56 -1.92 4.69 14.06
N LYS A 57 -1.48 3.45 14.08
CA LYS A 57 -2.30 2.23 14.07
C LYS A 57 -2.31 1.59 15.44
N LEU A 58 -3.23 0.67 15.68
CA LEU A 58 -3.21 -0.12 16.91
C LEU A 58 -1.89 -0.90 17.04
N VAL A 59 -1.46 -1.54 15.97
CA VAL A 59 -0.14 -2.19 15.88
C VAL A 59 0.53 -1.80 14.57
N ASP A 60 1.86 -1.85 14.50
CA ASP A 60 2.61 -1.59 13.27
C ASP A 60 3.39 -2.86 12.83
N VAL A 61 4.12 -2.73 11.73
CA VAL A 61 4.97 -3.76 11.16
C VAL A 61 6.41 -3.28 11.15
N SER A 62 7.31 -4.09 11.69
CA SER A 62 8.75 -3.84 11.62
C SER A 62 9.33 -4.16 10.23
N PRO A 63 10.54 -3.69 9.89
CA PRO A 63 11.17 -4.00 8.60
C PRO A 63 11.39 -5.50 8.35
N ASP A 64 11.44 -6.33 9.40
CA ASP A 64 11.50 -7.79 9.33
C ASP A 64 10.10 -8.45 9.35
N LEU A 65 9.06 -7.66 9.06
CA LEU A 65 7.66 -8.07 8.88
C LEU A 65 6.98 -8.66 10.14
N LYS A 66 7.45 -8.32 11.34
CA LYS A 66 6.80 -8.69 12.59
C LYS A 66 5.80 -7.63 13.02
N ILE A 67 4.70 -8.07 13.61
CA ILE A 67 3.75 -7.15 14.26
C ILE A 67 4.40 -6.61 15.53
N ILE A 68 4.39 -5.28 15.67
CA ILE A 68 4.99 -4.55 16.79
C ILE A 68 3.99 -3.59 17.42
N PRO A 69 4.14 -3.25 18.72
CA PRO A 69 3.31 -2.25 19.40
C PRO A 69 3.35 -0.87 18.73
N GLN A 70 2.18 -0.19 18.67
CA GLN A 70 2.09 1.23 18.34
C GLN A 70 1.12 1.94 19.30
N LEU A 71 -0.16 2.15 18.95
CA LEU A 71 -1.16 2.69 19.90
C LEU A 71 -1.57 1.64 20.95
N ALA A 72 -1.62 0.35 20.57
CA ALA A 72 -1.69 -0.74 21.52
C ALA A 72 -0.27 -1.12 21.97
N THR A 73 -0.06 -1.28 23.27
CA THR A 73 1.23 -1.67 23.87
C THR A 73 1.34 -3.16 24.10
N GLU A 74 0.21 -3.83 24.32
CA GLU A 74 0.08 -5.26 24.55
C GLU A 74 -1.23 -5.79 23.98
N TRP A 75 -1.29 -7.07 23.64
CA TRP A 75 -2.51 -7.76 23.24
C TRP A 75 -2.48 -9.24 23.62
N ALA A 76 -3.69 -9.81 23.78
CA ALA A 76 -3.86 -11.22 24.10
C ALA A 76 -5.14 -11.76 23.44
N TRP A 77 -5.05 -12.98 22.93
CA TRP A 77 -6.19 -13.74 22.46
C TRP A 77 -6.81 -14.56 23.61
N SER A 78 -8.14 -14.73 23.60
CA SER A 78 -8.80 -15.74 24.42
C SER A 78 -8.41 -17.17 23.96
N GLU A 79 -8.54 -18.15 24.85
CA GLU A 79 -8.18 -19.54 24.56
C GLU A 79 -8.93 -20.13 23.35
N ASP A 80 -10.16 -19.71 23.13
CA ASP A 80 -11.01 -20.15 22.03
C ASP A 80 -10.80 -19.32 20.73
N GLY A 81 -9.91 -18.31 20.75
CA GLY A 81 -9.66 -17.43 19.64
C GLY A 81 -10.81 -16.49 19.27
N MET A 82 -11.84 -16.39 20.12
CA MET A 82 -13.04 -15.59 19.86
C MET A 82 -12.97 -14.15 20.37
N ALA A 83 -11.94 -13.80 21.11
CA ALA A 83 -11.72 -12.44 21.59
C ALA A 83 -10.25 -12.01 21.50
N LEU A 84 -10.02 -10.76 21.09
CA LEU A 84 -8.73 -10.09 21.13
C LEU A 84 -8.83 -8.90 22.08
N THR A 85 -8.09 -8.93 23.19
CA THR A 85 -7.95 -7.82 24.13
C THR A 85 -6.69 -7.04 23.84
N MET A 86 -6.79 -5.71 23.78
CA MET A 86 -5.65 -4.81 23.55
C MET A 86 -5.57 -3.75 24.63
N LYS A 87 -4.36 -3.52 25.18
CA LYS A 87 -4.08 -2.41 26.10
C LYS A 87 -3.52 -1.23 25.29
N LEU A 88 -4.07 -0.06 25.51
CA LEU A 88 -3.70 1.15 24.79
C LEU A 88 -2.63 1.95 25.51
N ARG A 89 -1.88 2.74 24.73
CA ARG A 89 -0.88 3.69 25.22
C ARG A 89 -1.58 4.86 25.92
N GLU A 90 -1.08 5.21 27.11
CA GLU A 90 -1.56 6.36 27.89
C GLU A 90 -1.04 7.69 27.32
N GLY A 91 -1.83 8.75 27.43
CA GLY A 91 -1.44 10.13 27.13
C GLY A 91 -1.33 10.46 25.65
N VAL A 92 -1.85 9.63 24.75
CA VAL A 92 -1.90 9.91 23.32
C VAL A 92 -2.96 10.96 23.01
N LYS A 93 -2.60 11.96 22.20
CA LYS A 93 -3.51 13.01 21.72
C LYS A 93 -3.76 12.87 20.22
N PHE A 94 -4.96 13.21 19.80
CA PHE A 94 -5.27 13.50 18.39
C PHE A 94 -4.76 14.89 17.99
N HIS A 95 -4.64 15.14 16.69
CA HIS A 95 -4.19 16.44 16.17
C HIS A 95 -5.09 17.62 16.53
N ASP A 96 -6.34 17.38 16.92
CA ASP A 96 -7.29 18.37 17.44
C ASP A 96 -7.17 18.60 18.95
N GLY A 97 -6.24 17.93 19.63
CA GLY A 97 -5.96 18.03 21.06
C GLY A 97 -6.83 17.14 21.95
N THR A 98 -7.82 16.40 21.40
CA THR A 98 -8.63 15.44 22.16
C THR A 98 -7.82 14.20 22.52
N ASP A 99 -8.24 13.47 23.56
CA ASP A 99 -7.56 12.27 24.02
C ASP A 99 -7.90 11.06 23.13
N MET A 100 -6.89 10.21 22.84
CA MET A 100 -7.08 8.90 22.23
C MET A 100 -7.20 7.86 23.34
N ASP A 101 -8.42 7.38 23.53
CA ASP A 101 -8.79 6.38 24.54
C ASP A 101 -9.50 5.17 23.90
N ALA A 102 -9.97 4.24 24.73
CA ALA A 102 -10.69 3.06 24.27
C ALA A 102 -11.99 3.42 23.54
N ALA A 103 -12.69 4.48 23.94
CA ALA A 103 -13.91 4.93 23.27
C ALA A 103 -13.63 5.45 21.86
N ALA A 104 -12.50 6.13 21.64
CA ALA A 104 -12.07 6.60 20.34
C ALA A 104 -11.72 5.42 19.39
N VAL A 105 -11.10 4.36 19.91
CA VAL A 105 -10.83 3.13 19.15
C VAL A 105 -12.15 2.47 18.75
N VAL A 106 -13.08 2.27 19.69
CA VAL A 106 -14.42 1.72 19.42
C VAL A 106 -15.11 2.50 18.32
N ALA A 107 -15.21 3.82 18.44
CA ALA A 107 -15.86 4.67 17.44
C ALA A 107 -15.22 4.57 16.06
N THR A 108 -13.88 4.49 15.97
CA THR A 108 -13.17 4.33 14.69
C THR A 108 -13.45 2.98 14.04
N ILE A 109 -13.38 1.88 14.81
CA ILE A 109 -13.63 0.53 14.28
C ILE A 109 -15.09 0.38 13.84
N GLU A 110 -16.04 0.86 14.64
CA GLU A 110 -17.47 0.86 14.27
C GLU A 110 -17.70 1.67 12.98
N ARG A 111 -17.06 2.86 12.85
CA ARG A 111 -17.10 3.64 11.62
C ARG A 111 -16.56 2.83 10.43
N ASN A 112 -15.44 2.16 10.58
CA ASN A 112 -14.87 1.30 9.53
C ASN A 112 -15.80 0.17 9.13
N MET A 113 -16.60 -0.38 10.05
CA MET A 113 -17.56 -1.45 9.79
C MET A 113 -18.89 -0.95 9.19
N THR A 114 -19.33 0.27 9.51
CA THR A 114 -20.66 0.77 9.19
C THR A 114 -20.73 1.82 8.09
N LEU A 115 -19.67 2.64 7.90
CA LEU A 115 -19.65 3.67 6.87
C LEU A 115 -19.93 3.05 5.48
N PRO A 116 -20.94 3.52 4.71
CA PRO A 116 -21.28 2.93 3.40
C PRO A 116 -20.10 2.82 2.45
N GLU A 117 -19.26 3.84 2.37
CA GLU A 117 -18.10 3.96 1.49
C GLU A 117 -16.86 3.24 2.02
N SER A 118 -16.93 2.64 3.23
CA SER A 118 -15.78 1.97 3.83
C SER A 118 -15.31 0.77 3.01
N ARG A 119 -14.03 0.74 2.74
CA ARG A 119 -13.30 -0.37 2.13
C ARG A 119 -12.74 -1.36 3.17
N ARG A 120 -12.97 -1.08 4.47
CA ARG A 120 -12.43 -1.90 5.59
C ARG A 120 -13.38 -3.01 6.02
N LYS A 121 -14.63 -3.02 5.53
CA LYS A 121 -15.66 -3.98 5.94
C LYS A 121 -15.25 -5.44 5.81
N SER A 122 -14.57 -5.81 4.73
CA SER A 122 -14.10 -7.20 4.52
C SER A 122 -12.95 -7.57 5.45
N GLU A 123 -12.07 -6.62 5.76
CA GLU A 123 -10.96 -6.80 6.69
C GLU A 123 -11.45 -7.02 8.14
N LEU A 124 -12.56 -6.40 8.50
CA LEU A 124 -13.20 -6.47 9.82
C LEU A 124 -14.42 -7.40 9.85
N SER A 125 -14.64 -8.22 8.82
CA SER A 125 -15.87 -9.02 8.67
C SER A 125 -16.08 -10.08 9.77
N SER A 126 -15.00 -10.54 10.38
CA SER A 126 -15.02 -11.45 11.53
C SER A 126 -15.43 -10.78 12.85
N VAL A 127 -15.28 -9.47 12.96
CA VAL A 127 -15.61 -8.73 14.16
C VAL A 127 -17.13 -8.68 14.34
N GLU A 128 -17.62 -9.15 15.47
CA GLU A 128 -19.02 -9.02 15.88
C GLU A 128 -19.24 -7.66 16.54
N LYS A 129 -18.40 -7.34 17.51
CA LYS A 129 -18.43 -6.07 18.23
C LYS A 129 -17.03 -5.68 18.72
N VAL A 130 -16.88 -4.41 19.05
CA VAL A 130 -15.73 -3.85 19.74
C VAL A 130 -16.22 -3.04 20.93
N GLU A 131 -15.57 -3.20 22.09
CA GLU A 131 -16.03 -2.59 23.35
C GLU A 131 -14.85 -2.06 24.15
N ALA A 132 -15.08 -0.95 24.87
CA ALA A 132 -14.15 -0.45 25.87
C ALA A 132 -14.37 -1.24 27.17
N ALA A 133 -13.36 -2.04 27.58
CA ALA A 133 -13.36 -2.73 28.88
C ALA A 133 -12.82 -1.84 30.01
N GLY A 134 -12.24 -0.71 29.68
CA GLY A 134 -11.72 0.32 30.55
C GLY A 134 -11.28 1.53 29.75
N PRO A 135 -10.75 2.59 30.37
CA PRO A 135 -10.30 3.78 29.64
C PRO A 135 -9.22 3.52 28.57
N LEU A 136 -8.37 2.53 28.83
CA LEU A 136 -7.22 2.15 27.97
C LEU A 136 -7.22 0.66 27.64
N GLU A 137 -8.39 0.02 27.60
CA GLU A 137 -8.51 -1.38 27.23
C GLU A 137 -9.69 -1.59 26.29
N VAL A 138 -9.43 -2.27 25.16
CA VAL A 138 -10.41 -2.57 24.11
C VAL A 138 -10.48 -4.07 23.90
N VAL A 139 -11.70 -4.58 23.75
CA VAL A 139 -11.97 -6.00 23.43
C VAL A 139 -12.71 -6.09 22.09
N PHE A 140 -12.12 -6.84 21.18
CA PHE A 140 -12.76 -7.27 19.93
C PHE A 140 -13.37 -8.66 20.16
N THR A 141 -14.68 -8.79 20.03
CA THR A 141 -15.37 -10.08 20.03
C THR A 141 -15.62 -10.51 18.59
N LEU A 142 -15.32 -11.75 18.27
CA LEU A 142 -15.41 -12.28 16.92
C LEU A 142 -16.62 -13.20 16.75
N LYS A 143 -17.19 -13.23 15.53
CA LYS A 143 -18.26 -14.17 15.09
C LYS A 143 -17.72 -15.59 14.91
N LYS A 144 -16.42 -15.69 14.59
CA LYS A 144 -15.66 -16.93 14.39
C LYS A 144 -14.16 -16.60 14.56
N PRO A 145 -13.32 -17.58 14.89
CA PRO A 145 -11.89 -17.35 14.99
C PRO A 145 -11.32 -16.74 13.70
N ASP A 146 -10.48 -15.71 13.84
CA ASP A 146 -9.81 -15.04 12.74
C ASP A 146 -8.40 -14.58 13.17
N VAL A 147 -7.41 -15.39 12.85
CA VAL A 147 -6.00 -15.13 13.22
C VAL A 147 -5.42 -13.94 12.46
N THR A 148 -6.08 -13.51 11.39
CA THR A 148 -5.58 -12.43 10.52
C THR A 148 -5.93 -11.04 11.03
N LEU A 149 -6.87 -10.92 11.99
CA LEU A 149 -7.34 -9.62 12.48
C LEU A 149 -6.20 -8.72 12.97
N LEU A 150 -5.24 -9.27 13.71
CA LEU A 150 -4.11 -8.51 14.20
C LEU A 150 -3.27 -7.91 13.06
N ALA A 151 -3.06 -8.65 11.99
CA ALA A 151 -2.38 -8.16 10.79
C ALA A 151 -3.22 -7.10 10.04
N GLN A 152 -4.55 -7.24 10.02
CA GLN A 152 -5.44 -6.21 9.45
C GLN A 152 -5.36 -4.90 10.24
N LEU A 153 -5.23 -4.99 11.58
CA LEU A 153 -5.08 -3.83 12.46
C LEU A 153 -3.68 -3.16 12.38
N SER A 154 -2.74 -3.75 11.65
CA SER A 154 -1.44 -3.13 11.35
C SER A 154 -1.45 -2.26 10.08
N ASP A 155 -2.59 -2.14 9.43
CA ASP A 155 -2.80 -1.28 8.25
C ASP A 155 -3.98 -0.32 8.50
N ARG A 156 -4.58 0.20 7.41
CA ARG A 156 -5.65 1.21 7.46
C ARG A 156 -6.84 0.86 8.35
N ALA A 157 -7.16 -0.43 8.51
CA ALA A 157 -8.25 -0.87 9.40
C ALA A 157 -7.97 -0.55 10.88
N GLY A 158 -6.70 -0.52 11.27
CA GLY A 158 -6.27 -0.18 12.62
C GLY A 158 -5.79 1.25 12.83
N MET A 159 -5.85 2.13 11.81
CA MET A 159 -5.55 3.55 11.93
C MET A 159 -6.67 4.27 12.69
N ILE A 160 -6.33 4.90 13.82
CA ILE A 160 -7.32 5.52 14.68
C ILE A 160 -7.47 7.00 14.35
N VAL A 161 -8.70 7.43 14.12
CA VAL A 161 -9.06 8.80 13.76
C VAL A 161 -9.83 9.48 14.90
N SER A 162 -9.79 10.82 14.98
CA SER A 162 -10.57 11.57 15.96
C SER A 162 -12.07 11.35 15.75
N PRO A 163 -12.81 10.82 16.74
CA PRO A 163 -14.26 10.67 16.64
C PRO A 163 -14.98 12.02 16.46
N ALA A 164 -14.51 13.06 17.15
CA ALA A 164 -15.07 14.41 17.05
C ALA A 164 -14.94 14.98 15.62
N ALA A 165 -13.78 14.80 14.99
CA ALA A 165 -13.57 15.22 13.61
C ALA A 165 -14.38 14.35 12.63
N ALA A 166 -14.43 13.03 12.84
CA ALA A 166 -15.20 12.12 12.00
C ALA A 166 -16.71 12.40 12.05
N GLU A 167 -17.26 12.69 13.22
CA GLU A 167 -18.66 13.08 13.40
C GLU A 167 -18.96 14.42 12.71
N LYS A 168 -18.10 15.43 12.94
CA LYS A 168 -18.26 16.78 12.37
C LYS A 168 -18.19 16.80 10.85
N LEU A 169 -17.27 16.04 10.25
CA LEU A 169 -16.96 16.08 8.80
C LEU A 169 -17.72 15.00 8.02
N GLY A 170 -18.14 13.91 8.66
CA GLY A 170 -18.87 12.82 8.02
C GLY A 170 -18.12 12.25 6.82
N ALA A 171 -18.78 12.21 5.67
CA ALA A 171 -18.21 11.76 4.39
C ALA A 171 -17.05 12.64 3.88
N ASN A 172 -16.94 13.87 4.38
CA ASN A 172 -15.87 14.80 3.99
C ASN A 172 -14.65 14.73 4.92
N PHE A 173 -14.55 13.71 5.79
CA PHE A 173 -13.40 13.54 6.70
C PHE A 173 -12.05 13.68 5.98
N GLY A 174 -11.93 13.08 4.79
CA GLY A 174 -10.72 13.14 3.97
C GLY A 174 -10.31 14.52 3.47
N SER A 175 -11.15 15.56 3.62
CA SER A 175 -10.77 16.94 3.27
C SER A 175 -9.95 17.64 4.36
N SER A 176 -10.06 17.17 5.62
CA SER A 176 -9.30 17.69 6.76
C SER A 176 -9.13 16.58 7.81
N PRO A 177 -8.31 15.55 7.49
CA PRO A 177 -8.16 14.39 8.35
C PRO A 177 -7.50 14.73 9.68
N VAL A 178 -7.99 14.12 10.75
CA VAL A 178 -7.48 14.27 12.12
C VAL A 178 -7.20 12.89 12.72
N CYS A 179 -5.94 12.61 12.96
CA CYS A 179 -5.43 11.34 13.48
C CYS A 179 -4.53 11.57 14.72
N ALA A 180 -3.78 10.54 15.14
CA ALA A 180 -2.88 10.56 16.30
C ALA A 180 -1.41 10.25 15.92
N GLY A 181 -1.01 10.48 14.69
CA GLY A 181 0.36 10.21 14.22
C GLY A 181 1.32 11.39 14.37
N PRO A 182 2.58 11.24 13.93
CA PRO A 182 3.66 12.22 14.12
C PRO A 182 3.47 13.55 13.38
N PHE A 183 2.67 13.56 12.30
CA PHE A 183 2.41 14.77 11.52
C PHE A 183 0.92 15.01 11.36
N LYS A 184 0.50 16.26 11.43
CA LYS A 184 -0.87 16.69 11.20
C LYS A 184 -1.05 17.31 9.81
N PHE A 185 -2.24 17.18 9.27
CA PHE A 185 -2.63 17.72 7.98
C PHE A 185 -2.62 19.25 7.97
N VAL A 186 -2.07 19.86 6.92
CA VAL A 186 -2.08 21.30 6.67
C VAL A 186 -2.94 21.63 5.45
N GLU A 187 -2.57 21.08 4.28
CA GLU A 187 -3.31 21.32 3.04
C GLU A 187 -3.15 20.15 2.04
N ARG A 188 -4.09 20.06 1.11
CA ARG A 188 -3.97 19.26 -0.10
C ARG A 188 -4.46 20.05 -1.29
N ILE A 189 -3.65 20.11 -2.34
CA ILE A 189 -4.05 20.49 -3.69
C ILE A 189 -3.92 19.23 -4.53
N GLN A 190 -5.06 18.76 -5.03
CA GLN A 190 -5.11 17.50 -5.80
C GLN A 190 -4.19 17.57 -7.03
N GLN A 191 -3.42 16.51 -7.29
CA GLN A 191 -2.42 16.39 -8.36
C GLN A 191 -1.25 17.39 -8.26
N ASP A 192 -1.13 18.12 -7.16
CA ASP A 192 -0.04 19.09 -6.93
C ASP A 192 0.74 18.73 -5.66
N ARG A 193 0.11 18.76 -4.49
CA ARG A 193 0.81 18.48 -3.21
C ARG A 193 -0.12 18.11 -2.06
N ILE A 194 0.49 17.42 -1.09
CA ILE A 194 -0.06 17.21 0.26
C ILE A 194 1.00 17.71 1.26
N VAL A 195 0.60 18.60 2.16
CA VAL A 195 1.50 19.22 3.15
C VAL A 195 1.09 18.79 4.55
N LEU A 196 2.07 18.33 5.29
CA LEU A 196 1.93 17.94 6.69
C LEU A 196 2.95 18.73 7.54
N GLU A 197 2.61 19.01 8.80
CA GLU A 197 3.52 19.60 9.78
C GLU A 197 3.66 18.73 11.02
N LYS A 198 4.81 18.79 11.69
CA LYS A 198 5.09 18.03 12.93
C LYS A 198 4.05 18.31 13.98
N PHE A 199 3.51 17.25 14.59
CA PHE A 199 2.61 17.34 15.72
C PHE A 199 3.42 17.42 17.02
N GLN A 200 3.36 18.57 17.70
CA GLN A 200 4.19 18.85 18.88
C GLN A 200 3.81 18.03 20.12
N ASP A 201 2.57 17.54 20.19
CA ASP A 201 2.07 16.72 21.29
C ASP A 201 2.07 15.21 20.94
N TYR A 202 2.78 14.82 19.88
CA TYR A 202 2.95 13.41 19.53
C TYR A 202 3.65 12.64 20.65
N TRP A 203 3.15 11.47 21.01
CA TRP A 203 3.68 10.66 22.11
C TRP A 203 5.17 10.25 21.93
N ASN A 204 5.65 10.13 20.69
CA ASN A 204 7.04 9.79 20.36
C ASN A 204 7.77 10.95 19.65
N LYS A 205 7.44 12.20 20.00
CA LYS A 205 7.94 13.43 19.35
C LYS A 205 9.45 13.58 19.35
N ASP A 206 10.14 13.00 20.34
CA ASP A 206 11.60 13.10 20.48
C ASP A 206 12.35 12.34 19.37
N ASN A 207 11.67 11.42 18.67
CA ASN A 207 12.17 10.70 17.51
C ASN A 207 11.67 11.26 16.16
N VAL A 208 11.01 12.43 16.16
CA VAL A 208 10.55 13.13 14.96
C VAL A 208 11.44 14.34 14.72
N PHE A 209 12.30 14.29 13.70
CA PHE A 209 13.32 15.31 13.43
C PHE A 209 12.99 16.21 12.24
N ILE A 210 11.93 15.91 11.50
CA ILE A 210 11.42 16.71 10.38
C ILE A 210 10.28 17.59 10.91
N ASP A 211 10.25 18.88 10.54
CA ASP A 211 9.20 19.80 10.98
C ASP A 211 8.04 19.89 9.98
N LYS A 212 8.33 19.68 8.69
CA LYS A 212 7.35 19.77 7.61
C LYS A 212 7.63 18.73 6.54
N VAL A 213 6.59 18.09 6.03
CA VAL A 213 6.67 17.14 4.91
C VAL A 213 5.76 17.60 3.80
N THR A 214 6.31 17.63 2.58
CA THR A 214 5.55 17.92 1.36
C THR A 214 5.64 16.73 0.41
N TYR A 215 4.52 16.07 0.17
CA TYR A 215 4.41 15.02 -0.83
C TYR A 215 4.00 15.63 -2.16
N LEU A 216 4.72 15.30 -3.25
CA LEU A 216 4.49 15.80 -4.59
C LEU A 216 4.21 14.62 -5.54
N PRO A 217 2.97 14.48 -6.02
CA PRO A 217 2.63 13.49 -7.05
C PRO A 217 3.30 13.85 -8.38
N ILE A 218 4.21 13.04 -8.83
CA ILE A 218 4.93 13.20 -10.12
C ILE A 218 4.96 11.83 -10.81
N PRO A 219 3.97 11.51 -11.65
CA PRO A 219 3.86 10.18 -12.29
C PRO A 219 5.06 9.83 -13.18
N ASP A 220 5.63 10.80 -13.87
CA ASP A 220 6.79 10.58 -14.74
C ASP A 220 8.07 10.34 -13.91
N SER A 221 8.64 9.13 -14.01
CA SER A 221 9.83 8.73 -13.27
C SER A 221 11.07 9.53 -13.65
N THR A 222 11.20 9.96 -14.91
CA THR A 222 12.31 10.77 -15.39
C THR A 222 12.27 12.17 -14.77
N VAL A 223 11.06 12.77 -14.73
CA VAL A 223 10.85 14.08 -14.08
C VAL A 223 11.09 13.97 -12.58
N ARG A 224 10.62 12.88 -11.92
CA ARG A 224 10.86 12.64 -10.48
C ARG A 224 12.35 12.56 -10.17
N LEU A 225 13.13 11.79 -10.97
CA LEU A 225 14.56 11.68 -10.80
C LEU A 225 15.30 13.01 -11.08
N ALA A 226 14.90 13.76 -12.12
CA ALA A 226 15.49 15.06 -12.43
C ALA A 226 15.31 16.05 -11.27
N ASN A 227 14.13 16.10 -10.66
CA ASN A 227 13.86 16.93 -9.47
C ASN A 227 14.65 16.48 -8.24
N LEU A 228 14.91 15.19 -8.07
CA LEU A 228 15.82 14.70 -7.03
C LEU A 228 17.25 15.15 -7.30
N GLN A 229 17.74 15.04 -8.54
CA GLN A 229 19.09 15.40 -8.92
C GLN A 229 19.37 16.91 -8.83
N SER A 230 18.37 17.76 -9.11
CA SER A 230 18.45 19.21 -8.93
C SER A 230 18.41 19.65 -7.46
N GLY A 231 17.86 18.84 -6.57
CA GLY A 231 17.62 19.17 -5.16
C GLY A 231 16.24 19.79 -4.89
N ASP A 232 15.33 19.80 -5.87
CA ASP A 232 13.95 20.22 -5.68
C ASP A 232 13.14 19.20 -4.88
N LEU A 233 13.57 17.91 -4.91
CA LEU A 233 13.11 16.83 -4.06
C LEU A 233 14.25 16.32 -3.16
N ASP A 234 13.90 15.85 -1.98
CA ASP A 234 14.82 15.23 -1.03
C ASP A 234 14.82 13.71 -1.13
N MET A 235 13.68 13.14 -1.48
CA MET A 235 13.46 11.69 -1.60
C MET A 235 12.44 11.40 -2.69
N ILE A 236 12.61 10.28 -3.36
CA ILE A 236 11.60 9.73 -4.29
C ILE A 236 11.31 8.27 -3.96
N GLU A 237 10.05 7.88 -4.08
CA GLU A 237 9.64 6.49 -4.09
C GLU A 237 9.54 5.98 -5.53
N ARG A 238 9.63 4.65 -5.71
CA ARG A 238 9.55 3.99 -7.03
C ARG A 238 10.48 4.63 -8.08
N LEU A 239 11.78 4.70 -7.74
CA LEU A 239 12.81 4.95 -8.76
C LEU A 239 12.68 3.91 -9.87
N ALA A 240 12.72 4.34 -11.14
CA ALA A 240 12.69 3.40 -12.24
C ALA A 240 13.91 2.44 -12.17
N PRO A 241 13.73 1.13 -12.36
CA PRO A 241 14.83 0.17 -12.30
C PRO A 241 15.99 0.51 -13.24
N THR A 242 15.69 1.03 -14.43
CA THR A 242 16.67 1.50 -15.43
C THR A 242 17.58 2.63 -14.94
N ASP A 243 17.13 3.38 -13.94
CA ASP A 243 17.89 4.51 -13.39
C ASP A 243 18.75 4.11 -12.17
N ALA A 244 18.58 2.88 -11.66
CA ALA A 244 19.25 2.41 -10.44
C ALA A 244 20.79 2.50 -10.53
N ALA A 245 21.37 2.11 -11.66
CA ALA A 245 22.82 2.18 -11.86
C ALA A 245 23.35 3.63 -11.82
N ALA A 246 22.64 4.57 -12.44
CA ALA A 246 23.01 5.99 -12.45
C ALA A 246 22.90 6.61 -11.05
N VAL A 247 21.87 6.26 -10.28
CA VAL A 247 21.70 6.73 -8.89
C VAL A 247 22.80 6.17 -7.99
N LYS A 248 23.11 4.86 -8.08
CA LYS A 248 24.19 4.22 -7.31
C LYS A 248 25.57 4.84 -7.58
N ALA A 249 25.81 5.32 -8.81
CA ALA A 249 27.05 6.00 -9.19
C ALA A 249 27.12 7.47 -8.76
N ASN A 250 26.01 8.08 -8.37
CA ASN A 250 25.95 9.49 -7.99
C ASN A 250 26.31 9.69 -6.50
N ALA A 251 27.48 10.29 -6.22
CA ALA A 251 27.96 10.50 -4.84
C ALA A 251 27.04 11.40 -3.97
N ARG A 252 26.15 12.20 -4.58
CA ARG A 252 25.20 13.07 -3.87
C ARG A 252 23.92 12.36 -3.47
N LEU A 253 23.68 11.14 -3.97
CA LEU A 253 22.45 10.38 -3.74
C LEU A 253 22.72 9.12 -2.92
N THR A 254 21.69 8.66 -2.25
CA THR A 254 21.61 7.36 -1.59
C THR A 254 20.54 6.52 -2.30
N TYR A 255 20.87 5.27 -2.58
CA TYR A 255 19.98 4.27 -3.14
C TYR A 255 19.56 3.28 -2.06
N ALA A 256 18.31 2.89 -2.03
CA ALA A 256 17.80 1.81 -1.18
C ALA A 256 16.78 0.96 -1.96
N ASP A 257 16.83 -0.35 -1.77
CA ASP A 257 15.84 -1.26 -2.35
C ASP A 257 15.55 -2.45 -1.42
N VAL A 258 14.39 -3.06 -1.62
CA VAL A 258 13.97 -4.30 -0.96
C VAL A 258 12.90 -4.99 -1.81
N VAL A 259 12.93 -6.33 -1.86
CA VAL A 259 11.87 -7.10 -2.53
C VAL A 259 10.55 -6.91 -1.80
N ASN A 260 9.48 -6.59 -2.53
CA ASN A 260 8.15 -6.40 -1.96
C ASN A 260 7.46 -7.73 -1.60
N ILE A 261 6.44 -7.63 -0.76
CA ILE A 261 5.56 -8.76 -0.37
C ILE A 261 4.26 -8.78 -1.17
N GLY A 262 4.16 -7.96 -2.21
CA GLY A 262 3.02 -7.86 -3.10
C GLY A 262 3.28 -8.48 -4.48
N TYR A 263 2.49 -8.06 -5.46
CA TYR A 263 2.58 -8.61 -6.81
C TYR A 263 2.16 -7.59 -7.88
N MET A 264 2.57 -7.84 -9.12
CA MET A 264 2.12 -7.18 -10.33
C MET A 264 1.11 -8.08 -11.04
N ALA A 265 -0.04 -7.54 -11.43
CA ALA A 265 -1.09 -8.37 -12.00
C ALA A 265 -2.02 -7.65 -12.98
N LEU A 266 -2.72 -8.46 -13.78
CA LEU A 266 -3.83 -8.06 -14.63
C LEU A 266 -5.13 -8.64 -14.07
N TYR A 267 -6.13 -7.80 -13.88
CA TYR A 267 -7.45 -8.16 -13.37
C TYR A 267 -8.43 -8.28 -14.52
N ALA A 268 -8.97 -9.48 -14.76
CA ALA A 268 -9.98 -9.72 -15.77
C ALA A 268 -11.37 -9.37 -15.23
N ASN A 269 -12.14 -8.60 -15.97
CA ASN A 269 -13.53 -8.35 -15.59
C ASN A 269 -14.39 -9.58 -15.90
N ILE A 270 -14.72 -10.37 -14.88
CA ILE A 270 -15.48 -11.62 -15.01
C ILE A 270 -17.00 -11.37 -14.98
N ALA A 271 -17.46 -10.54 -14.02
CA ALA A 271 -18.89 -10.33 -13.79
C ALA A 271 -19.23 -8.93 -13.27
N ASN A 272 -18.31 -7.96 -13.38
CA ASN A 272 -18.51 -6.61 -12.88
C ASN A 272 -19.11 -5.70 -13.97
N GLY A 273 -20.43 -5.69 -14.07
CA GLY A 273 -21.15 -4.80 -14.98
C GLY A 273 -21.05 -5.16 -16.47
N PRO A 274 -21.52 -4.27 -17.36
CA PRO A 274 -21.66 -4.58 -18.79
C PRO A 274 -20.34 -4.85 -19.52
N ARG A 275 -19.23 -4.32 -19.05
CA ARG A 275 -17.90 -4.53 -19.68
C ARG A 275 -17.35 -5.95 -19.46
N ALA A 276 -17.94 -6.73 -18.54
CA ALA A 276 -17.66 -8.15 -18.38
C ALA A 276 -18.23 -9.00 -19.54
N ASP A 277 -19.20 -8.46 -20.30
CA ASP A 277 -19.80 -9.13 -21.47
C ASP A 277 -18.85 -9.10 -22.67
N ASN A 278 -17.75 -9.81 -22.56
CA ASN A 278 -16.73 -9.98 -23.60
C ASN A 278 -16.16 -11.41 -23.55
N PRO A 279 -15.54 -11.92 -24.64
CA PRO A 279 -15.01 -13.27 -24.67
C PRO A 279 -13.99 -13.56 -23.57
N PHE A 280 -13.07 -12.64 -23.31
CA PHE A 280 -12.02 -12.78 -22.31
C PHE A 280 -12.55 -12.89 -20.88
N GLY A 281 -13.58 -12.13 -20.52
CA GLY A 281 -14.25 -12.24 -19.22
C GLY A 281 -14.99 -13.57 -19.05
N LYS A 282 -15.62 -14.08 -20.12
CA LYS A 282 -16.48 -15.27 -20.08
C LYS A 282 -15.73 -16.60 -20.16
N ASP A 283 -14.62 -16.68 -20.90
CA ASP A 283 -13.92 -17.94 -21.15
C ASP A 283 -12.53 -17.97 -20.52
N LYS A 284 -12.34 -18.85 -19.53
CA LYS A 284 -11.05 -19.02 -18.86
C LYS A 284 -9.92 -19.48 -19.79
N ARG A 285 -10.24 -20.22 -20.88
CA ARG A 285 -9.24 -20.66 -21.85
C ARG A 285 -8.54 -19.48 -22.52
N LEU A 286 -9.28 -18.39 -22.77
CA LEU A 286 -8.69 -17.15 -23.31
C LEU A 286 -7.77 -16.47 -22.29
N ARG A 287 -8.10 -16.48 -21.00
CA ARG A 287 -7.23 -15.97 -19.94
C ARG A 287 -5.97 -16.81 -19.76
N GLN A 288 -6.12 -18.14 -19.83
CA GLN A 288 -5.00 -19.09 -19.80
C GLN A 288 -4.09 -18.90 -21.04
N ALA A 289 -4.65 -18.78 -22.25
CA ALA A 289 -3.92 -18.48 -23.47
C ALA A 289 -3.14 -17.15 -23.37
N PHE A 290 -3.77 -16.11 -22.85
CA PHE A 290 -3.13 -14.82 -22.64
C PHE A 290 -1.93 -14.94 -21.68
N SER A 291 -2.11 -15.64 -20.57
CA SER A 291 -1.04 -15.86 -19.58
C SER A 291 0.12 -16.67 -20.14
N LEU A 292 -0.15 -17.72 -20.92
CA LEU A 292 0.88 -18.54 -21.59
C LEU A 292 1.66 -17.79 -22.68
N SER A 293 1.06 -16.73 -23.23
CA SER A 293 1.71 -15.88 -24.24
C SER A 293 2.77 -14.95 -23.65
N ILE A 294 2.83 -14.79 -22.31
CA ILE A 294 3.72 -13.84 -21.63
C ILE A 294 5.00 -14.54 -21.18
N ASP A 295 6.13 -14.04 -21.67
CA ASP A 295 7.46 -14.38 -21.19
C ASP A 295 7.78 -13.48 -19.98
N ARG A 296 7.68 -14.02 -18.77
CA ARG A 296 7.87 -13.26 -17.52
C ARG A 296 9.34 -12.94 -17.25
N ASP A 297 10.25 -13.76 -17.73
CA ASP A 297 11.69 -13.54 -17.59
C ASP A 297 12.14 -12.42 -18.54
N ALA A 298 11.71 -12.45 -19.80
CA ALA A 298 11.95 -11.37 -20.75
C ALA A 298 11.32 -10.05 -20.29
N LEU A 299 10.08 -10.10 -19.75
CA LEU A 299 9.41 -8.94 -19.18
C LEU A 299 10.22 -8.32 -18.03
N ASN A 300 10.75 -9.17 -17.11
CA ASN A 300 11.63 -8.75 -16.04
C ASN A 300 12.91 -8.08 -16.57
N GLN A 301 13.58 -8.69 -17.54
CA GLN A 301 14.82 -8.13 -18.10
C GLN A 301 14.58 -6.79 -18.82
N ILE A 302 13.51 -6.67 -19.60
CA ILE A 302 13.26 -5.48 -20.42
C ILE A 302 12.79 -4.28 -19.57
N VAL A 303 11.94 -4.52 -18.55
CA VAL A 303 11.28 -3.45 -17.79
C VAL A 303 11.92 -3.22 -16.43
N TYR A 304 12.44 -4.28 -15.81
CA TYR A 304 12.94 -4.25 -14.44
C TYR A 304 14.45 -4.48 -14.30
N GLU A 305 15.19 -4.58 -15.41
CA GLU A 305 16.64 -4.81 -15.39
C GLU A 305 17.04 -6.03 -14.52
N GLY A 306 16.16 -7.05 -14.46
CA GLY A 306 16.37 -8.23 -13.63
C GLY A 306 16.10 -8.04 -12.12
N THR A 307 15.61 -6.87 -11.69
CA THR A 307 15.35 -6.59 -10.25
C THR A 307 14.03 -7.13 -9.73
N ALA A 308 13.14 -7.61 -10.62
CA ALA A 308 11.90 -8.27 -10.26
C ALA A 308 12.04 -9.79 -10.33
N VAL A 309 11.00 -10.51 -9.90
CA VAL A 309 10.90 -11.97 -10.02
C VAL A 309 9.61 -12.31 -10.75
N GLY A 310 9.67 -13.12 -11.81
CA GLY A 310 8.48 -13.62 -12.51
C GLY A 310 7.58 -14.41 -11.56
N GLY A 311 6.25 -14.29 -11.71
CA GLY A 311 5.30 -14.95 -10.82
C GLY A 311 3.97 -15.27 -11.50
N ASN A 312 3.29 -16.31 -10.99
CA ASN A 312 1.95 -16.74 -11.38
C ASN A 312 0.99 -16.91 -10.19
N GLN A 313 1.39 -16.40 -9.02
CA GLN A 313 0.68 -16.52 -7.75
C GLN A 313 0.77 -15.19 -6.98
N PRO A 314 -0.09 -14.98 -5.95
CA PRO A 314 -0.02 -13.78 -5.12
C PRO A 314 1.22 -13.73 -4.21
N PHE A 315 1.94 -14.84 -4.04
CA PHE A 315 3.11 -14.97 -3.17
C PHE A 315 4.39 -15.14 -3.99
N PRO A 316 5.49 -14.44 -3.64
CA PRO A 316 6.75 -14.61 -4.33
C PRO A 316 7.39 -15.99 -4.04
N PRO A 317 8.24 -16.51 -4.94
CA PRO A 317 8.82 -17.86 -4.80
C PRO A 317 9.62 -18.11 -3.51
N ASN A 318 10.12 -17.08 -2.85
CA ASN A 318 10.82 -17.17 -1.57
C ASN A 318 9.87 -17.07 -0.35
N SER A 319 8.57 -16.90 -0.57
CA SER A 319 7.58 -16.89 0.51
C SER A 319 7.26 -18.31 0.99
N PRO A 320 7.06 -18.55 2.29
CA PRO A 320 6.56 -19.83 2.80
C PRO A 320 5.17 -20.19 2.26
N TRP A 321 4.42 -19.20 1.78
CA TRP A 321 3.07 -19.36 1.23
C TRP A 321 3.04 -19.69 -0.27
N PHE A 322 4.19 -19.66 -0.95
CA PHE A 322 4.28 -20.02 -2.37
C PHE A 322 3.97 -21.51 -2.59
N ASN A 323 3.07 -21.82 -3.53
CA ASN A 323 2.79 -23.19 -3.93
C ASN A 323 3.81 -23.68 -4.95
N ALA A 324 4.80 -24.45 -4.50
CA ALA A 324 5.85 -24.97 -5.37
C ALA A 324 5.37 -26.02 -6.40
N ALA A 325 4.16 -26.57 -6.21
CA ALA A 325 3.55 -27.48 -7.19
C ALA A 325 2.98 -26.74 -8.42
N LEU A 326 2.89 -25.41 -8.38
CA LEU A 326 2.44 -24.55 -9.48
C LEU A 326 3.61 -23.67 -9.94
N PRO A 327 4.61 -24.21 -10.64
CA PRO A 327 5.74 -23.42 -11.14
C PRO A 327 5.27 -22.34 -12.12
N VAL A 328 6.04 -21.26 -12.22
CA VAL A 328 5.79 -20.23 -13.23
C VAL A 328 5.90 -20.88 -14.63
N PRO A 329 4.84 -20.82 -15.47
CA PRO A 329 4.88 -21.45 -16.76
C PRO A 329 5.85 -20.73 -17.70
N ALA A 330 6.60 -21.49 -18.48
CA ALA A 330 7.34 -20.95 -19.61
C ALA A 330 6.35 -20.40 -20.66
N ARG A 331 6.78 -19.42 -21.43
CA ARG A 331 6.00 -18.91 -22.57
C ARG A 331 5.74 -20.03 -23.57
N ASP A 332 4.48 -20.21 -23.98
CA ASP A 332 4.06 -21.21 -24.97
C ASP A 332 2.97 -20.62 -25.88
N VAL A 333 3.39 -20.03 -26.98
CA VAL A 333 2.49 -19.37 -27.96
C VAL A 333 1.67 -20.39 -28.73
N GLU A 334 2.21 -21.56 -29.02
CA GLU A 334 1.48 -22.59 -29.77
C GLU A 334 0.34 -23.18 -28.93
N LYS A 335 0.60 -23.46 -27.64
CA LYS A 335 -0.46 -23.86 -26.70
C LYS A 335 -1.51 -22.77 -26.49
N ALA A 336 -1.08 -21.50 -26.46
CA ALA A 336 -2.00 -20.36 -26.37
C ALA A 336 -2.94 -20.30 -27.59
N LYS A 337 -2.42 -20.51 -28.82
CA LYS A 337 -3.25 -20.57 -30.04
C LYS A 337 -4.23 -21.75 -30.01
N GLU A 338 -3.79 -22.93 -29.55
CA GLU A 338 -4.69 -24.07 -29.37
C GLU A 338 -5.86 -23.75 -28.48
N LEU A 339 -5.60 -23.16 -27.29
CA LEU A 339 -6.67 -22.75 -26.34
C LEU A 339 -7.61 -21.71 -26.93
N MET A 340 -7.10 -20.77 -27.73
CA MET A 340 -7.95 -19.79 -28.43
C MET A 340 -8.85 -20.48 -29.45
N GLN A 341 -8.32 -21.41 -30.25
CA GLN A 341 -9.10 -22.18 -31.23
C GLN A 341 -10.15 -23.08 -30.54
N GLU A 342 -9.80 -23.75 -29.43
CA GLU A 342 -10.75 -24.51 -28.61
C GLU A 342 -11.87 -23.64 -28.06
N ALA A 343 -11.57 -22.35 -27.77
CA ALA A 343 -12.55 -21.36 -27.36
C ALA A 343 -13.38 -20.80 -28.54
N GLY A 344 -12.98 -21.10 -29.80
CA GLY A 344 -13.69 -20.66 -31.01
C GLY A 344 -13.22 -19.30 -31.56
N TYR A 345 -11.99 -18.88 -31.22
CA TYR A 345 -11.45 -17.58 -31.64
C TYR A 345 -10.06 -17.71 -32.29
N ASP A 346 -9.88 -17.05 -33.43
CA ASP A 346 -8.56 -16.80 -33.99
C ASP A 346 -7.96 -15.46 -33.53
N ARG A 347 -8.85 -14.49 -33.22
CA ARG A 347 -8.47 -13.16 -32.72
C ARG A 347 -9.45 -12.68 -31.66
N VAL A 348 -8.91 -12.05 -30.61
CA VAL A 348 -9.70 -11.47 -29.51
C VAL A 348 -9.27 -10.03 -29.28
N PRO A 349 -10.13 -9.04 -29.59
CA PRO A 349 -9.88 -7.64 -29.23
C PRO A 349 -10.09 -7.46 -27.71
N ILE A 350 -9.18 -6.71 -27.07
CA ILE A 350 -9.27 -6.44 -25.63
C ILE A 350 -8.73 -5.06 -25.31
N GLU A 351 -9.49 -4.28 -24.53
CA GLU A 351 -9.02 -3.02 -23.95
C GLU A 351 -8.33 -3.32 -22.62
N LEU A 352 -7.06 -2.93 -22.51
CA LEU A 352 -6.26 -3.04 -21.29
C LEU A 352 -6.01 -1.65 -20.71
N GLN A 353 -6.58 -1.40 -19.53
CA GLN A 353 -6.31 -0.17 -18.77
C GLN A 353 -4.95 -0.26 -18.08
N VAL A 354 -4.20 0.82 -18.14
CA VAL A 354 -2.87 0.97 -17.53
C VAL A 354 -2.71 2.36 -16.91
N ALA A 355 -2.03 2.45 -15.78
CA ALA A 355 -1.71 3.73 -15.16
C ALA A 355 -0.80 4.58 -16.06
N ASN A 356 -0.95 5.91 -15.98
CA ASN A 356 -0.26 6.88 -16.82
C ASN A 356 1.21 7.16 -16.43
N ASN A 357 1.91 6.16 -15.87
CA ASN A 357 3.35 6.25 -15.58
C ASN A 357 4.18 5.44 -16.59
N PRO A 358 5.43 5.86 -16.89
CA PRO A 358 6.25 5.27 -17.94
C PRO A 358 6.54 3.79 -17.76
N VAL A 359 6.83 3.33 -16.53
CA VAL A 359 7.17 1.93 -16.25
C VAL A 359 5.97 1.01 -16.50
N ALA A 360 4.78 1.43 -16.05
CA ALA A 360 3.56 0.67 -16.29
C ALA A 360 3.21 0.60 -17.77
N GLN A 361 3.36 1.70 -18.50
CA GLN A 361 3.09 1.76 -19.94
C GLN A 361 4.08 0.89 -20.73
N GLN A 362 5.38 1.00 -20.44
CA GLN A 362 6.40 0.16 -21.06
C GLN A 362 6.11 -1.34 -20.83
N MET A 363 5.78 -1.72 -19.59
CA MET A 363 5.44 -3.09 -19.24
C MET A 363 4.26 -3.59 -20.08
N MET A 364 3.20 -2.81 -20.21
CA MET A 364 2.01 -3.22 -20.97
C MET A 364 2.24 -3.20 -22.48
N GLN A 365 3.11 -2.35 -23.00
CA GLN A 365 3.55 -2.41 -24.42
C GLN A 365 4.30 -3.70 -24.73
N VAL A 366 5.18 -4.15 -23.83
CA VAL A 366 5.86 -5.44 -23.97
C VAL A 366 4.86 -6.59 -23.92
N VAL A 367 3.94 -6.60 -22.97
CA VAL A 367 2.85 -7.59 -22.87
C VAL A 367 2.01 -7.59 -24.15
N GLN A 368 1.58 -6.40 -24.62
CA GLN A 368 0.81 -6.24 -25.87
C GLN A 368 1.51 -6.92 -27.07
N SER A 369 2.82 -6.68 -27.22
CA SER A 369 3.61 -7.29 -28.29
C SER A 369 3.67 -8.83 -28.17
N MET A 370 3.88 -9.34 -26.95
CA MET A 370 3.98 -10.79 -26.69
C MET A 370 2.68 -11.52 -26.99
N VAL A 371 1.53 -10.97 -26.54
CA VAL A 371 0.23 -11.66 -26.68
C VAL A 371 -0.36 -11.52 -28.09
N ALA A 372 0.09 -10.54 -28.87
CA ALA A 372 -0.33 -10.37 -30.26
C ALA A 372 0.05 -11.60 -31.14
N GLU A 373 1.14 -12.29 -30.81
CA GLU A 373 1.58 -13.49 -31.53
C GLU A 373 0.59 -14.66 -31.38
N ALA A 374 -0.16 -14.71 -30.28
CA ALA A 374 -1.20 -15.72 -30.07
C ALA A 374 -2.57 -15.32 -30.66
N GLY A 375 -2.75 -14.05 -31.06
CA GLY A 375 -4.00 -13.56 -31.64
C GLY A 375 -4.76 -12.56 -30.79
N PHE A 376 -4.19 -12.05 -29.69
CA PHE A 376 -4.83 -11.00 -28.90
C PHE A 376 -4.57 -9.61 -29.48
N ASP A 377 -5.64 -8.87 -29.78
CA ASP A 377 -5.61 -7.50 -30.26
C ASP A 377 -5.78 -6.56 -29.06
N VAL A 378 -4.70 -6.27 -28.35
CA VAL A 378 -4.73 -5.41 -27.17
C VAL A 378 -4.67 -3.92 -27.56
N SER A 379 -5.63 -3.13 -27.08
CA SER A 379 -5.58 -1.68 -27.11
C SER A 379 -5.30 -1.14 -25.69
N LEU A 380 -4.25 -0.31 -25.55
CA LEU A 380 -3.90 0.27 -24.26
C LEU A 380 -4.68 1.55 -23.99
N LYS A 381 -5.36 1.63 -22.84
CA LYS A 381 -6.04 2.82 -22.32
C LYS A 381 -5.25 3.38 -21.14
N SER A 382 -4.49 4.45 -21.35
CA SER A 382 -3.76 5.15 -20.30
C SER A 382 -4.70 6.00 -19.45
N THR A 383 -4.65 5.82 -18.12
CA THR A 383 -5.57 6.46 -17.18
C THR A 383 -4.80 6.86 -15.92
N GLU A 384 -5.16 7.99 -15.31
CA GLU A 384 -4.65 8.37 -13.99
C GLU A 384 -5.03 7.28 -12.97
N PHE A 385 -4.12 6.96 -12.01
CA PHE A 385 -4.21 5.74 -11.21
C PHE A 385 -5.45 5.67 -10.31
N ALA A 386 -5.83 6.76 -9.64
CA ALA A 386 -7.02 6.74 -8.79
C ALA A 386 -8.31 6.59 -9.62
N THR A 387 -8.35 7.21 -10.80
CA THR A 387 -9.43 7.04 -11.79
C THR A 387 -9.49 5.61 -12.30
N LEU A 388 -8.35 4.97 -12.57
CA LEU A 388 -8.27 3.57 -12.98
C LEU A 388 -8.90 2.66 -11.92
N LEU A 389 -8.59 2.86 -10.65
CA LEU A 389 -9.15 2.07 -9.53
C LEU A 389 -10.66 2.30 -9.38
N ASP A 390 -11.15 3.52 -9.59
CA ASP A 390 -12.60 3.83 -9.58
C ASP A 390 -13.32 3.14 -10.75
N GLU A 391 -12.74 3.18 -11.96
CA GLU A 391 -13.28 2.44 -13.11
C GLU A 391 -13.30 0.93 -12.88
N GLN A 392 -12.26 0.35 -12.26
CA GLN A 392 -12.27 -1.06 -11.85
C GLN A 392 -13.45 -1.37 -10.90
N THR A 393 -13.61 -0.56 -9.85
CA THR A 393 -14.69 -0.74 -8.87
C THR A 393 -16.07 -0.69 -9.53
N ARG A 394 -16.26 0.20 -10.51
CA ARG A 394 -17.53 0.35 -11.25
C ARG A 394 -17.72 -0.66 -12.38
N GLY A 395 -16.71 -1.49 -12.67
CA GLY A 395 -16.75 -2.44 -13.77
C GLY A 395 -16.59 -1.84 -15.17
N ASN A 396 -16.04 -0.62 -15.28
CA ASN A 396 -15.83 0.10 -16.54
C ASN A 396 -14.52 -0.33 -17.25
N TYR A 397 -14.18 -1.60 -17.23
CA TYR A 397 -12.97 -2.15 -17.84
C TYR A 397 -13.21 -3.56 -18.38
N GLN A 398 -12.35 -4.03 -19.28
CA GLN A 398 -12.29 -5.44 -19.72
C GLN A 398 -11.12 -6.16 -19.05
N LEU A 399 -9.93 -5.59 -19.18
CA LEU A 399 -8.71 -6.02 -18.51
C LEU A 399 -8.05 -4.77 -17.90
N SER A 400 -7.50 -4.87 -16.70
CA SER A 400 -6.88 -3.71 -16.05
C SER A 400 -5.61 -4.14 -15.32
N ARG A 401 -4.53 -3.38 -15.51
CA ARG A 401 -3.30 -3.59 -14.78
C ARG A 401 -3.33 -2.83 -13.47
N SER A 402 -3.21 -3.57 -12.36
CA SER A 402 -3.06 -2.99 -11.03
C SER A 402 -2.10 -3.86 -10.21
N ASP A 403 -1.25 -3.22 -9.40
CA ASP A 403 -0.31 -3.90 -8.54
C ASP A 403 -0.83 -3.92 -7.11
N TRP A 404 -0.42 -4.92 -6.36
CA TRP A 404 -0.67 -5.01 -4.93
C TRP A 404 0.63 -4.80 -4.16
N SER A 405 0.58 -3.90 -3.17
CA SER A 405 1.74 -3.57 -2.35
C SER A 405 2.08 -4.61 -1.27
N GLY A 406 1.19 -5.60 -1.09
CA GLY A 406 1.38 -6.67 -0.12
C GLY A 406 0.93 -6.36 1.30
N ARG A 407 0.69 -7.45 2.05
CA ARG A 407 0.41 -7.48 3.49
C ARG A 407 1.24 -8.58 4.14
N VAL A 408 1.53 -8.41 5.42
CA VAL A 408 2.36 -9.37 6.17
C VAL A 408 1.69 -10.72 6.33
N ASP A 409 0.38 -10.75 6.54
CA ASP A 409 -0.38 -12.00 6.53
C ASP A 409 -0.80 -12.35 5.09
N PRO A 410 -0.67 -13.63 4.67
CA PRO A 410 -1.03 -14.09 3.33
C PRO A 410 -2.49 -13.81 2.97
N ASP A 411 -3.39 -13.82 3.94
CA ASP A 411 -4.81 -13.52 3.74
C ASP A 411 -5.03 -12.15 3.08
N GLY A 412 -4.28 -11.14 3.51
CA GLY A 412 -4.34 -9.79 2.96
C GLY A 412 -3.87 -9.68 1.50
N ASN A 413 -3.24 -10.72 0.97
CA ASN A 413 -2.75 -10.77 -0.42
C ASN A 413 -3.68 -11.52 -1.37
N ILE A 414 -4.70 -12.21 -0.86
CA ILE A 414 -5.58 -13.04 -1.68
C ILE A 414 -7.07 -12.87 -1.34
N HIS A 415 -7.47 -12.97 -0.08
CA HIS A 415 -8.87 -13.10 0.34
C HIS A 415 -9.77 -11.98 -0.19
N GLN A 416 -9.39 -10.71 0.03
CA GLN A 416 -10.20 -9.55 -0.33
C GLN A 416 -10.36 -9.33 -1.85
N PHE A 417 -9.49 -9.95 -2.67
CA PHE A 417 -9.52 -9.85 -4.14
C PHE A 417 -10.36 -10.92 -4.82
N ILE A 418 -10.52 -12.08 -4.14
CA ILE A 418 -10.98 -13.32 -4.79
C ILE A 418 -12.27 -13.85 -4.19
N THR A 419 -12.52 -13.66 -2.89
CA THR A 419 -13.77 -14.14 -2.28
C THR A 419 -14.98 -13.38 -2.82
N CYS A 420 -16.13 -14.06 -2.90
CA CYS A 420 -17.37 -13.52 -3.46
C CYS A 420 -17.76 -12.16 -2.87
N ASN A 421 -17.49 -11.94 -1.58
CA ASN A 421 -17.77 -10.70 -0.86
C ASN A 421 -16.51 -9.91 -0.53
N GLY A 422 -15.40 -10.16 -1.23
CA GLY A 422 -14.14 -9.45 -1.03
C GLY A 422 -14.28 -7.96 -1.29
N GLY A 423 -13.74 -7.12 -0.38
CA GLY A 423 -13.95 -5.66 -0.40
C GLY A 423 -13.35 -4.95 -1.61
N ILE A 424 -12.40 -5.58 -2.28
CA ILE A 424 -11.76 -5.11 -3.52
C ILE A 424 -11.72 -6.20 -4.60
N ASN A 425 -12.70 -7.12 -4.58
CA ASN A 425 -12.93 -8.06 -5.67
C ASN A 425 -13.61 -7.32 -6.85
N ASP A 426 -12.82 -6.56 -7.58
CA ASP A 426 -13.32 -5.80 -8.74
C ASP A 426 -13.60 -6.71 -9.95
N THR A 427 -13.04 -7.93 -9.99
CA THR A 427 -13.32 -8.92 -11.05
C THR A 427 -14.73 -9.49 -10.93
N LYS A 428 -15.33 -9.46 -9.73
CA LYS A 428 -16.56 -10.16 -9.33
C LYS A 428 -16.50 -11.66 -9.60
N TYR A 429 -15.29 -12.21 -9.60
CA TYR A 429 -15.12 -13.67 -9.52
C TYR A 429 -15.75 -14.19 -8.22
N CYS A 430 -16.42 -15.34 -8.30
CA CYS A 430 -17.04 -15.97 -7.15
C CYS A 430 -17.03 -17.48 -7.33
N ASN A 431 -16.28 -18.16 -6.47
CA ASN A 431 -16.23 -19.62 -6.40
C ASN A 431 -16.38 -20.04 -4.93
N PRO A 432 -17.51 -20.70 -4.56
CA PRO A 432 -17.78 -21.09 -3.17
C PRO A 432 -16.71 -21.99 -2.54
N GLU A 433 -16.01 -22.80 -3.34
CA GLU A 433 -14.95 -23.67 -2.83
C GLU A 433 -13.69 -22.85 -2.47
N VAL A 434 -13.34 -21.86 -3.30
CA VAL A 434 -12.27 -20.91 -2.97
C VAL A 434 -12.60 -20.12 -1.71
N ASP A 435 -13.86 -19.65 -1.57
CA ASP A 435 -14.33 -18.95 -0.38
C ASP A 435 -14.19 -19.84 0.86
N ARG A 436 -14.61 -21.12 0.77
CA ARG A 436 -14.49 -22.08 1.87
C ARG A 436 -13.03 -22.26 2.30
N LEU A 437 -12.14 -22.54 1.34
CA LEU A 437 -10.71 -22.77 1.60
C LEU A 437 -10.05 -21.55 2.25
N LEU A 438 -10.27 -20.35 1.71
CA LEU A 438 -9.67 -19.13 2.25
C LEU A 438 -10.24 -18.77 3.63
N ASN A 439 -11.53 -19.01 3.89
CA ASN A 439 -12.11 -18.82 5.23
C ASN A 439 -11.60 -19.85 6.24
N GLU A 440 -11.36 -21.12 5.84
CA GLU A 440 -10.75 -22.12 6.70
C GLU A 440 -9.30 -21.76 7.05
N ALA A 441 -8.51 -21.26 6.07
CA ALA A 441 -7.16 -20.74 6.33
C ALA A 441 -7.16 -19.59 7.34
N ARG A 442 -8.13 -18.67 7.23
CA ARG A 442 -8.30 -17.52 8.14
C ARG A 442 -8.62 -17.94 9.57
N ALA A 443 -9.32 -19.07 9.74
CA ALA A 443 -9.74 -19.57 11.05
C ALA A 443 -8.68 -20.41 11.77
N SER A 444 -7.58 -20.81 11.11
CA SER A 444 -6.56 -21.70 11.69
C SER A 444 -5.37 -20.92 12.23
N THR A 445 -4.89 -21.28 13.42
CA THR A 445 -3.60 -20.82 13.98
C THR A 445 -2.42 -21.69 13.53
N ASP A 446 -2.68 -22.82 12.88
CA ASP A 446 -1.66 -23.73 12.36
C ASP A 446 -1.25 -23.35 10.95
N ASP A 447 -0.02 -22.87 10.77
CA ASP A 447 0.51 -22.43 9.48
C ASP A 447 0.57 -23.56 8.44
N ALA A 448 0.72 -24.82 8.84
CA ALA A 448 0.70 -25.95 7.90
C ALA A 448 -0.72 -26.17 7.35
N VAL A 449 -1.74 -26.08 8.20
CA VAL A 449 -3.15 -26.13 7.79
C VAL A 449 -3.49 -24.94 6.90
N ARG A 450 -3.08 -23.73 7.27
CA ARG A 450 -3.27 -22.53 6.45
C ARG A 450 -2.63 -22.70 5.06
N LYS A 451 -1.38 -23.19 5.04
CA LYS A 451 -0.64 -23.42 3.79
C LYS A 451 -1.37 -24.43 2.87
N GLU A 452 -1.87 -25.54 3.43
CA GLU A 452 -2.66 -26.54 2.67
C GLU A 452 -3.88 -25.87 2.00
N LYS A 453 -4.61 -25.01 2.73
CA LYS A 453 -5.80 -24.33 2.20
C LYS A 453 -5.44 -23.31 1.12
N TYR A 454 -4.38 -22.51 1.32
CA TYR A 454 -3.91 -21.58 0.29
C TYR A 454 -3.42 -22.32 -0.97
N ASP A 455 -2.73 -23.44 -0.81
CA ASP A 455 -2.29 -24.27 -1.94
C ASP A 455 -3.49 -24.82 -2.73
N ALA A 456 -4.49 -25.37 -2.06
CA ALA A 456 -5.70 -25.86 -2.70
C ALA A 456 -6.46 -24.75 -3.43
N ALA A 457 -6.60 -23.58 -2.81
CA ALA A 457 -7.22 -22.41 -3.45
C ALA A 457 -6.42 -21.95 -4.68
N SER A 458 -5.09 -21.94 -4.59
CA SER A 458 -4.20 -21.53 -5.69
C SER A 458 -4.34 -22.43 -6.92
N VAL A 459 -4.60 -23.74 -6.75
CA VAL A 459 -4.84 -24.64 -7.87
C VAL A 459 -6.09 -24.23 -8.67
N ILE A 460 -7.19 -23.95 -7.95
CA ILE A 460 -8.45 -23.51 -8.57
C ILE A 460 -8.26 -22.15 -9.25
N LEU A 461 -7.60 -21.22 -8.58
CA LEU A 461 -7.38 -19.87 -9.10
C LEU A 461 -6.43 -19.85 -10.31
N ASN A 462 -5.45 -20.75 -10.35
CA ASN A 462 -4.56 -20.87 -11.52
C ASN A 462 -5.30 -21.46 -12.74
N ASP A 463 -6.33 -22.26 -12.53
CA ASP A 463 -7.20 -22.78 -13.60
C ASP A 463 -8.24 -21.74 -14.04
N ASP A 464 -8.97 -21.10 -13.11
CA ASP A 464 -10.00 -20.11 -13.44
C ASP A 464 -9.44 -18.76 -13.91
N MET A 465 -8.25 -18.40 -13.43
CA MET A 465 -7.44 -17.24 -13.80
C MET A 465 -8.18 -15.89 -13.80
N PRO A 466 -8.87 -15.53 -12.72
CA PRO A 466 -9.50 -14.20 -12.62
C PRO A 466 -8.47 -13.07 -12.53
N ILE A 467 -7.29 -13.38 -12.01
CA ILE A 467 -6.13 -12.50 -11.92
C ILE A 467 -4.94 -13.21 -12.60
N ILE A 468 -4.31 -12.52 -13.55
CA ILE A 468 -3.09 -12.98 -14.21
C ILE A 468 -1.91 -12.32 -13.51
N TYR A 469 -1.19 -13.07 -12.68
CA TYR A 469 0.00 -12.58 -12.01
C TYR A 469 1.18 -12.52 -12.99
N LEU A 470 1.95 -11.44 -12.92
CA LEU A 470 3.10 -11.18 -13.78
C LEU A 470 4.44 -11.32 -13.04
N GLY A 471 4.45 -11.03 -11.75
CA GLY A 471 5.65 -11.14 -10.93
C GLY A 471 5.63 -10.27 -9.68
N HIS A 472 6.80 -10.15 -9.06
CA HIS A 472 7.03 -9.44 -7.80
C HIS A 472 8.18 -8.45 -8.00
N GLN A 473 7.89 -7.16 -7.85
CA GLN A 473 8.88 -6.09 -8.03
C GLN A 473 9.61 -5.78 -6.72
N SER A 474 10.75 -5.11 -6.82
CA SER A 474 11.37 -4.46 -5.67
C SER A 474 10.82 -3.05 -5.47
N TRP A 475 10.69 -2.63 -4.20
CA TRP A 475 10.58 -1.23 -3.84
C TRP A 475 11.95 -0.60 -4.00
N ILE A 476 12.03 0.53 -4.70
CA ILE A 476 13.29 1.24 -4.94
C ILE A 476 13.10 2.70 -4.59
N TRP A 477 13.93 3.20 -3.69
CA TRP A 477 13.97 4.61 -3.29
C TRP A 477 15.31 5.23 -3.66
N ALA A 478 15.28 6.52 -3.93
CA ALA A 478 16.48 7.34 -4.00
C ALA A 478 16.27 8.60 -3.17
N MET A 479 17.34 9.09 -2.54
CA MET A 479 17.27 10.27 -1.67
C MET A 479 18.55 11.07 -1.73
N GLN A 480 18.49 12.34 -1.36
CA GLN A 480 19.69 13.17 -1.17
C GLN A 480 20.56 12.56 -0.08
N LYS A 481 21.88 12.75 -0.18
CA LYS A 481 22.88 12.18 0.75
C LYS A 481 22.70 12.64 2.19
N ASN A 482 22.14 13.83 2.39
CA ASN A 482 21.87 14.42 3.69
C ASN A 482 20.53 13.94 4.32
N VAL A 483 19.74 13.12 3.61
CA VAL A 483 18.61 12.40 4.20
C VAL A 483 19.13 11.10 4.80
N THR A 484 19.05 10.99 6.12
CA THR A 484 19.57 9.86 6.91
C THR A 484 18.48 9.21 7.77
N GLY A 485 18.74 8.01 8.29
CA GLY A 485 17.78 7.28 9.14
C GLY A 485 16.63 6.60 8.38
N PHE A 486 16.60 6.64 7.04
CA PHE A 486 15.62 5.87 6.28
C PHE A 486 15.90 4.37 6.36
N VAL A 487 14.86 3.60 6.61
CA VAL A 487 14.91 2.12 6.62
C VAL A 487 13.96 1.58 5.56
N ALA A 488 14.53 0.89 4.56
CA ALA A 488 13.74 0.22 3.54
C ALA A 488 12.91 -0.91 4.17
N SER A 489 11.62 -0.97 3.85
CA SER A 489 10.70 -1.98 4.38
C SER A 489 9.96 -2.69 3.23
N PRO A 490 9.80 -4.03 3.31
CA PRO A 490 9.14 -4.80 2.25
C PRO A 490 7.67 -4.45 2.02
N ASP A 491 7.01 -3.78 2.97
CA ASP A 491 5.66 -3.23 2.82
C ASP A 491 5.63 -1.91 2.00
N GLY A 492 6.79 -1.36 1.67
CA GLY A 492 6.96 -0.17 0.85
C GLY A 492 6.71 1.17 1.58
N MET A 493 6.43 1.13 2.88
CA MET A 493 6.10 2.34 3.63
C MET A 493 7.32 3.22 3.91
N ILE A 494 7.12 4.52 3.76
CA ILE A 494 8.09 5.55 4.18
C ILE A 494 7.73 5.98 5.60
N ARG A 495 8.44 5.42 6.58
CA ARG A 495 8.27 5.80 7.99
C ARG A 495 9.18 6.97 8.31
N LEU A 496 8.58 8.08 8.78
CA LEU A 496 9.29 9.34 9.02
C LEU A 496 9.88 9.44 10.42
N VAL A 497 9.45 8.60 11.36
CA VAL A 497 10.03 8.53 12.71
C VAL A 497 11.47 7.99 12.59
N GLY A 498 12.43 8.72 13.13
CA GLY A 498 13.86 8.41 13.02
C GLY A 498 14.56 9.00 11.78
N LEU A 499 13.79 9.44 10.76
CA LEU A 499 14.35 10.06 9.55
C LEU A 499 14.79 11.50 9.84
N LYS A 500 15.96 11.88 9.30
CA LYS A 500 16.58 13.21 9.47
C LYS A 500 16.95 13.79 8.12
N LYS A 501 16.96 15.11 8.05
CA LYS A 501 17.59 15.87 6.99
C LYS A 501 18.65 16.77 7.60
N GLU A 502 19.90 16.49 7.29
CA GLU A 502 21.04 17.28 7.75
C GLU A 502 21.23 18.51 6.83
N ASP A 503 21.80 19.60 7.35
CA ASP A 503 22.04 20.83 6.60
C ASP A 503 23.13 20.69 5.53
#